data_31d0bd2e90068622505d6c2608d27762
#
_entry.id   31d0bd2e90068622505d6c2608d27762
#
_cell.length_a   1.000
_cell.length_b   1.000
_cell.length_c   1.000
_cell.angle_alpha   90.00
_cell.angle_beta   90.00
_cell.angle_gamma   90.00
#
_symmetry.space_group_name_H-M   'P 1'
#
loop_
_entity.id
_entity.type
_entity.pdbx_description
1 polymer ?
#
loop_
_entity_poly.entity_id
_entity_poly.type
_entity_poly.pdbx_seq_one_letter_code
_entity_poly.pdbx_strand_id
1 'polypeptide(L)'
;DFYLSIDLRIQYLAHRALQAGIIEFKAKAGSAVVLDALTGEVLAMVNQPSADPNIRGLRKPEFFKNRSVTDQLEPGSAFKTLTVATALENGIYKPESTVDTTPFKIGTKLIGDDRCQGQLDLEAILIRSCNAGAAKISLAIKQEIFCDTLTKLGIGEITASGFPGEARGELGCYENWRPIKQATLSYGYGVSVTSLQLAKAYSAIANKGIVNQISIEKIKEKPNGERALSESTTANLLMMLEAVVEHSVSRAKVKGYRVGGKTGTAQTFSDDYSGDAHNAFFVGIAPISNPRIVTVVVVNEPQGQKYFGGQVAAPIFSSIVSGALRIMGIAPDGNVKS
;
A
#
# COMPACT_ATOMS: atom_id res chain seq x y z
N ASP A 1 -3.16 -33.01 6.79
CA ASP A 1 -1.96 -32.23 6.43
C ASP A 1 -2.33 -30.74 6.33
N PHE A 2 -1.46 -29.90 6.85
CA PHE A 2 -1.61 -28.44 6.81
C PHE A 2 -0.72 -27.88 5.70
N TYR A 3 -1.28 -27.18 4.75
CA TYR A 3 -0.56 -26.58 3.62
C TYR A 3 -0.62 -25.08 3.69
N LEU A 4 0.56 -24.43 3.74
CA LEU A 4 0.65 -22.98 3.65
C LEU A 4 0.48 -22.49 2.20
N SER A 5 -0.05 -21.29 2.04
CA SER A 5 -0.11 -20.58 0.76
C SER A 5 1.27 -20.04 0.32
N ILE A 6 2.21 -19.95 1.26
CA ILE A 6 3.57 -19.43 1.03
C ILE A 6 4.29 -20.24 -0.06
N ASP A 7 4.71 -19.57 -1.14
CA ASP A 7 5.65 -20.15 -2.09
C ASP A 7 7.07 -19.88 -1.59
N LEU A 8 7.77 -20.94 -1.23
CA LEU A 8 9.12 -20.84 -0.64
C LEU A 8 10.11 -20.10 -1.55
N ARG A 9 9.96 -20.18 -2.88
CA ARG A 9 10.82 -19.51 -3.86
C ARG A 9 10.58 -18.01 -3.83
N ILE A 10 9.30 -17.57 -3.75
CA ILE A 10 8.92 -16.16 -3.63
C ILE A 10 9.30 -15.62 -2.26
N GLN A 11 9.07 -16.40 -1.20
CA GLN A 11 9.48 -16.05 0.17
C GLN A 11 10.99 -15.80 0.28
N TYR A 12 11.80 -16.69 -0.28
CA TYR A 12 13.26 -16.56 -0.29
C TYR A 12 13.73 -15.33 -1.08
N LEU A 13 13.15 -15.13 -2.27
CA LEU A 13 13.44 -13.98 -3.10
C LEU A 13 13.09 -12.66 -2.39
N ALA A 14 11.89 -12.59 -1.80
CA ALA A 14 11.43 -11.42 -1.05
C ALA A 14 12.31 -11.14 0.17
N HIS A 15 12.70 -12.19 0.90
CA HIS A 15 13.60 -12.07 2.05
C HIS A 15 14.94 -11.46 1.63
N ARG A 16 15.57 -11.99 0.57
CA ARG A 16 16.85 -11.45 0.08
C ARG A 16 16.74 -10.02 -0.41
N ALA A 17 15.69 -9.69 -1.16
CA ALA A 17 15.48 -8.34 -1.67
C ALA A 17 15.27 -7.33 -0.53
N LEU A 18 14.45 -7.69 0.47
CA LEU A 18 14.23 -6.85 1.64
C LEU A 18 15.52 -6.68 2.45
N GLN A 19 16.23 -7.77 2.75
CA GLN A 19 17.49 -7.72 3.51
C GLN A 19 18.54 -6.82 2.83
N ALA A 20 18.70 -6.96 1.51
CA ALA A 20 19.62 -6.11 0.74
C ALA A 20 19.25 -4.63 0.85
N GLY A 21 17.93 -4.30 0.73
CA GLY A 21 17.47 -2.93 0.88
C GLY A 21 17.65 -2.38 2.29
N ILE A 22 17.38 -3.17 3.34
CA ILE A 22 17.60 -2.76 4.74
C ILE A 22 19.08 -2.44 4.99
N ILE A 23 19.99 -3.23 4.44
CA ILE A 23 21.43 -2.98 4.55
C ILE A 23 21.83 -1.74 3.75
N GLU A 24 21.38 -1.63 2.49
CA GLU A 24 21.72 -0.50 1.60
C GLU A 24 21.30 0.83 2.20
N PHE A 25 20.07 0.91 2.71
CA PHE A 25 19.51 2.15 3.26
C PHE A 25 19.76 2.31 4.77
N LYS A 26 20.52 1.40 5.39
CA LYS A 26 20.80 1.38 6.84
C LYS A 26 19.53 1.53 7.67
N ALA A 27 18.45 0.90 7.21
CA ALA A 27 17.15 1.01 7.84
C ALA A 27 17.10 0.18 9.13
N LYS A 28 16.30 0.64 10.10
CA LYS A 28 16.13 -0.02 11.39
C LYS A 28 15.39 -1.36 11.25
N ALA A 29 14.39 -1.39 10.37
CA ALA A 29 13.55 -2.56 10.15
C ALA A 29 12.85 -2.47 8.79
N GLY A 30 12.12 -3.51 8.44
CA GLY A 30 11.23 -3.49 7.29
C GLY A 30 10.41 -4.76 7.16
N SER A 31 9.43 -4.70 6.27
CA SER A 31 8.58 -5.84 5.92
C SER A 31 8.19 -5.81 4.45
N ALA A 32 7.89 -6.99 3.89
CA ALA A 32 7.27 -7.08 2.58
C ALA A 32 6.24 -8.20 2.57
N VAL A 33 5.12 -7.94 1.89
CA VAL A 33 4.01 -8.88 1.68
C VAL A 33 3.77 -9.01 0.19
N VAL A 34 3.60 -10.25 -0.28
CA VAL A 34 3.17 -10.57 -1.64
C VAL A 34 1.88 -11.37 -1.56
N LEU A 35 0.79 -10.83 -2.08
CA LEU A 35 -0.51 -11.50 -2.16
C LEU A 35 -0.80 -11.95 -3.59
N ASP A 36 -1.42 -13.12 -3.74
CA ASP A 36 -2.18 -13.43 -4.95
C ASP A 36 -3.47 -12.60 -4.94
N ALA A 37 -3.61 -11.73 -5.92
CA ALA A 37 -4.73 -10.79 -5.98
C ALA A 37 -6.08 -11.47 -6.19
N LEU A 38 -6.10 -12.66 -6.83
CA LEU A 38 -7.31 -13.36 -7.20
C LEU A 38 -7.84 -14.27 -6.10
N THR A 39 -6.95 -14.74 -5.22
CA THR A 39 -7.32 -15.69 -4.16
C THR A 39 -7.25 -15.08 -2.76
N GLY A 40 -6.42 -14.06 -2.54
CA GLY A 40 -6.11 -13.54 -1.22
C GLY A 40 -5.06 -14.38 -0.47
N GLU A 41 -4.45 -15.37 -1.13
CA GLU A 41 -3.37 -16.16 -0.57
C GLU A 41 -2.11 -15.31 -0.35
N VAL A 42 -1.48 -15.47 0.81
CA VAL A 42 -0.18 -14.87 1.10
C VAL A 42 0.91 -15.73 0.46
N LEU A 43 1.49 -15.26 -0.64
CA LEU A 43 2.58 -15.96 -1.34
C LEU A 43 3.94 -15.75 -0.68
N ALA A 44 4.14 -14.59 -0.06
CA ALA A 44 5.31 -14.30 0.76
C ALA A 44 4.97 -13.25 1.83
N MET A 45 5.57 -13.40 3.01
CA MET A 45 5.49 -12.45 4.11
C MET A 45 6.81 -12.46 4.86
N VAL A 46 7.62 -11.41 4.67
CA VAL A 46 9.00 -11.33 5.14
C VAL A 46 9.24 -10.09 5.99
N ASN A 47 10.13 -10.22 6.96
CA ASN A 47 10.46 -9.18 7.93
C ASN A 47 11.97 -9.06 8.13
N GLN A 48 12.42 -7.87 8.46
CA GLN A 48 13.78 -7.57 8.89
C GLN A 48 13.74 -6.62 10.10
N PRO A 49 14.62 -6.78 11.10
CA PRO A 49 15.56 -7.89 11.25
C PRO A 49 14.87 -9.23 11.48
N SER A 50 15.52 -10.32 11.09
CA SER A 50 15.07 -11.69 11.31
C SER A 50 16.24 -12.57 11.75
N ALA A 51 15.95 -13.65 12.45
CA ALA A 51 16.95 -14.64 12.85
C ALA A 51 16.54 -16.05 12.39
N ASP A 52 17.54 -16.89 12.17
CA ASP A 52 17.31 -18.32 11.98
C ASP A 52 16.81 -18.91 13.32
N PRO A 53 15.60 -19.49 13.37
CA PRO A 53 15.04 -20.06 14.59
C PRO A 53 15.85 -21.24 15.13
N ASN A 54 16.69 -21.86 14.29
CA ASN A 54 17.54 -23.00 14.68
C ASN A 54 18.82 -22.56 15.39
N ILE A 55 19.23 -21.29 15.28
CA ILE A 55 20.43 -20.77 15.95
C ILE A 55 20.08 -20.33 17.37
N ARG A 56 20.51 -21.13 18.36
CA ARG A 56 20.39 -20.79 19.79
C ARG A 56 21.31 -19.61 20.12
N GLY A 57 20.77 -18.55 20.76
CA GLY A 57 21.55 -17.37 21.20
C GLY A 57 21.22 -16.07 20.47
N LEU A 58 20.62 -16.12 19.30
CA LEU A 58 20.12 -14.93 18.58
C LEU A 58 18.64 -14.63 18.86
N ARG A 59 18.16 -14.93 20.07
CA ARG A 59 16.73 -14.84 20.43
C ARG A 59 16.35 -13.48 20.98
N LYS A 60 16.52 -12.43 20.18
CA LYS A 60 15.93 -11.13 20.52
C LYS A 60 14.46 -11.11 20.05
N PRO A 61 13.50 -10.65 20.87
CA PRO A 61 12.08 -10.64 20.50
C PRO A 61 11.79 -9.95 19.17
N GLU A 62 12.53 -8.91 18.86
CA GLU A 62 12.40 -8.13 17.60
C GLU A 62 12.67 -8.95 16.34
N PHE A 63 13.45 -10.04 16.42
CA PHE A 63 13.77 -10.92 15.29
C PHE A 63 12.64 -11.90 14.95
N PHE A 64 11.71 -12.10 15.88
CA PHE A 64 10.56 -12.99 15.72
C PHE A 64 9.26 -12.24 15.51
N LYS A 65 9.30 -10.90 15.52
CA LYS A 65 8.13 -10.07 15.30
C LYS A 65 7.71 -10.10 13.83
N ASN A 66 6.48 -10.50 13.55
CA ASN A 66 5.92 -10.40 12.21
C ASN A 66 5.33 -9.00 12.00
N ARG A 67 6.17 -8.08 11.56
CA ARG A 67 5.82 -6.66 11.38
C ARG A 67 4.68 -6.45 10.40
N SER A 68 4.55 -7.32 9.41
CA SER A 68 3.51 -7.22 8.38
C SER A 68 2.09 -7.27 8.93
N VAL A 69 1.91 -7.92 10.10
CA VAL A 69 0.60 -8.10 10.75
C VAL A 69 0.50 -7.39 12.10
N THR A 70 1.63 -7.01 12.73
CA THR A 70 1.64 -6.42 14.06
C THR A 70 1.92 -4.93 14.09
N ASP A 71 2.73 -4.40 13.14
CA ASP A 71 3.08 -2.98 13.12
C ASP A 71 1.94 -2.18 12.52
N GLN A 72 1.42 -1.26 13.30
CA GLN A 72 0.41 -0.30 12.89
C GLN A 72 1.10 1.00 12.50
N LEU A 73 0.99 1.38 11.25
CA LEU A 73 1.72 2.49 10.66
C LEU A 73 0.75 3.41 9.92
N GLU A 74 1.02 4.70 9.96
CA GLU A 74 0.35 5.65 9.08
C GLU A 74 0.81 5.40 7.63
N PRO A 75 -0.11 5.11 6.68
CA PRO A 75 0.27 4.74 5.31
C PRO A 75 0.73 5.94 4.46
N GLY A 76 0.53 7.17 4.95
CA GLY A 76 0.85 8.38 4.21
C GLY A 76 0.18 8.40 2.84
N SER A 77 0.87 8.93 1.85
CA SER A 77 0.32 9.11 0.50
C SER A 77 -0.14 7.84 -0.22
N ALA A 78 0.18 6.63 0.27
CA ALA A 78 -0.40 5.41 -0.27
C ALA A 78 -1.93 5.36 -0.06
N PHE A 79 -2.43 6.03 0.97
CA PHE A 79 -3.86 6.12 1.26
C PHE A 79 -4.66 6.95 0.26
N LYS A 80 -4.03 7.88 -0.47
CA LYS A 80 -4.70 8.72 -1.48
C LYS A 80 -5.41 7.91 -2.57
N THR A 81 -4.87 6.74 -2.91
CA THR A 81 -5.54 5.81 -3.84
C THR A 81 -6.91 5.38 -3.32
N LEU A 82 -7.04 5.10 -2.02
CA LEU A 82 -8.32 4.70 -1.41
C LEU A 82 -9.29 5.88 -1.31
N THR A 83 -8.78 7.10 -1.12
CA THR A 83 -9.59 8.33 -1.17
C THR A 83 -10.17 8.56 -2.56
N VAL A 84 -9.35 8.42 -3.61
CA VAL A 84 -9.80 8.53 -5.01
C VAL A 84 -10.76 7.39 -5.34
N ALA A 85 -10.48 6.17 -4.89
CA ALA A 85 -11.36 5.01 -5.04
C ALA A 85 -12.76 5.29 -4.48
N THR A 86 -12.85 5.83 -3.26
CA THR A 86 -14.13 6.18 -2.62
C THR A 86 -14.89 7.25 -3.42
N ALA A 87 -14.17 8.26 -3.92
CA ALA A 87 -14.79 9.35 -4.69
C ALA A 87 -15.38 8.87 -6.02
N LEU A 88 -14.64 8.00 -6.74
CA LEU A 88 -15.07 7.40 -8.00
C LEU A 88 -16.25 6.43 -7.79
N GLU A 89 -16.14 5.54 -6.80
CA GLU A 89 -17.15 4.52 -6.54
C GLU A 89 -18.51 5.10 -6.22
N ASN A 90 -18.54 6.21 -5.48
CA ASN A 90 -19.76 6.85 -5.06
C ASN A 90 -20.22 7.99 -6.02
N GLY A 91 -19.60 8.12 -7.19
CA GLY A 91 -19.97 9.09 -8.21
C GLY A 91 -19.79 10.56 -7.79
N ILE A 92 -19.01 10.82 -6.73
CA ILE A 92 -18.71 12.19 -6.26
C ILE A 92 -17.80 12.89 -7.27
N TYR A 93 -16.87 12.14 -7.86
CA TYR A 93 -15.99 12.56 -8.95
C TYR A 93 -16.02 11.54 -10.08
N LYS A 94 -15.75 12.00 -11.29
CA LYS A 94 -15.47 11.16 -12.46
C LYS A 94 -13.98 11.20 -12.78
N PRO A 95 -13.43 10.26 -13.56
CA PRO A 95 -12.00 10.24 -13.90
C PRO A 95 -11.47 11.57 -14.45
N GLU A 96 -12.27 12.24 -15.29
CA GLU A 96 -11.95 13.52 -15.93
C GLU A 96 -12.23 14.76 -15.04
N SER A 97 -12.79 14.57 -13.86
CA SER A 97 -13.08 15.68 -12.94
C SER A 97 -11.78 16.34 -12.47
N THR A 98 -11.79 17.66 -12.40
CA THR A 98 -10.68 18.45 -11.87
C THR A 98 -10.97 18.97 -10.47
N VAL A 99 -9.90 19.11 -9.68
CA VAL A 99 -9.93 19.64 -8.32
C VAL A 99 -8.89 20.75 -8.22
N ASP A 100 -9.28 21.86 -7.62
CA ASP A 100 -8.33 22.92 -7.31
C ASP A 100 -7.38 22.46 -6.18
N THR A 101 -6.11 22.29 -6.52
CA THR A 101 -5.07 21.80 -5.60
C THR A 101 -4.31 22.93 -4.90
N THR A 102 -4.73 24.18 -5.07
CA THR A 102 -4.14 25.31 -4.35
C THR A 102 -4.25 25.08 -2.84
N PRO A 103 -3.16 25.31 -2.08
CA PRO A 103 -3.17 25.19 -0.63
C PRO A 103 -4.28 26.00 0.03
N PHE A 104 -4.91 25.44 1.05
CA PHE A 104 -6.03 26.08 1.76
C PHE A 104 -5.94 25.81 3.27
N LYS A 105 -6.69 26.59 4.07
CA LYS A 105 -6.68 26.45 5.53
C LYS A 105 -7.96 25.78 6.03
N ILE A 106 -7.79 24.92 7.03
CA ILE A 106 -8.86 24.43 7.89
C ILE A 106 -8.55 24.90 9.31
N GLY A 107 -9.29 25.89 9.80
CA GLY A 107 -8.91 26.61 11.02
C GLY A 107 -7.55 27.28 10.86
N THR A 108 -6.60 26.96 11.75
CA THR A 108 -5.22 27.48 11.70
C THR A 108 -4.28 26.62 10.86
N LYS A 109 -4.66 25.40 10.49
CA LYS A 109 -3.78 24.46 9.79
C LYS A 109 -3.82 24.67 8.28
N LEU A 110 -2.66 24.91 7.67
CA LEU A 110 -2.49 24.94 6.22
C LEU A 110 -2.41 23.52 5.67
N ILE A 111 -3.23 23.23 4.65
CA ILE A 111 -3.24 21.97 3.90
C ILE A 111 -2.73 22.25 2.50
N GLY A 112 -1.66 21.59 2.10
CA GLY A 112 -1.10 21.75 0.77
C GLY A 112 0.32 21.24 0.68
N ASP A 113 0.90 21.40 -0.49
CA ASP A 113 2.28 21.09 -0.81
C ASP A 113 2.72 21.93 -2.02
N ASP A 114 4.02 22.21 -2.12
CA ASP A 114 4.56 23.13 -3.13
C ASP A 114 4.51 22.59 -4.57
N ARG A 115 4.26 21.28 -4.74
CA ARG A 115 4.25 20.61 -6.04
C ARG A 115 2.91 20.69 -6.74
N CYS A 116 1.88 21.18 -6.07
CA CYS A 116 0.50 21.15 -6.56
C CYS A 116 -0.14 22.54 -6.44
N GLN A 117 -0.53 23.08 -7.57
CA GLN A 117 -1.27 24.34 -7.67
C GLN A 117 -2.26 24.29 -8.85
N GLY A 118 -3.37 24.99 -8.71
CA GLY A 118 -4.39 25.09 -9.75
C GLY A 118 -5.22 23.81 -9.92
N GLN A 119 -5.91 23.72 -11.06
CA GLN A 119 -6.82 22.62 -11.38
C GLN A 119 -6.02 21.39 -11.86
N LEU A 120 -6.20 20.27 -11.19
CA LEU A 120 -5.62 18.97 -11.57
C LEU A 120 -6.74 17.92 -11.60
N ASP A 121 -6.65 16.98 -12.55
CA ASP A 121 -7.50 15.80 -12.55
C ASP A 121 -7.03 14.79 -11.48
N LEU A 122 -7.81 13.72 -11.29
CA LEU A 122 -7.55 12.72 -10.25
C LEU A 122 -6.23 11.97 -10.50
N GLU A 123 -5.88 11.72 -11.75
CA GLU A 123 -4.63 11.07 -12.13
C GLU A 123 -3.42 11.95 -11.76
N ALA A 124 -3.42 13.21 -12.15
CA ALA A 124 -2.37 14.16 -11.82
C ALA A 124 -2.21 14.36 -10.30
N ILE A 125 -3.33 14.34 -9.54
CA ILE A 125 -3.31 14.38 -8.07
C ILE A 125 -2.55 13.16 -7.51
N LEU A 126 -2.76 11.97 -8.05
CA LEU A 126 -2.04 10.76 -7.63
C LEU A 126 -0.58 10.79 -8.08
N ILE A 127 -0.28 11.19 -9.32
CA ILE A 127 1.10 11.30 -9.86
C ILE A 127 1.91 12.27 -9.02
N ARG A 128 1.42 13.49 -8.79
CA ARG A 128 2.10 14.54 -8.01
C ARG A 128 1.98 14.31 -6.50
N SER A 129 1.09 13.41 -6.09
CA SER A 129 0.81 13.09 -4.68
C SER A 129 0.31 14.29 -3.87
N CYS A 130 -0.68 15.03 -4.40
CA CYS A 130 -1.19 16.28 -3.86
C CYS A 130 -2.01 16.09 -2.58
N ASN A 131 -1.58 16.70 -1.46
CA ASN A 131 -2.32 16.69 -0.21
C ASN A 131 -3.58 17.55 -0.27
N ALA A 132 -3.48 18.77 -0.82
CA ALA A 132 -4.64 19.67 -0.96
C ALA A 132 -5.72 19.05 -1.84
N GLY A 133 -5.34 18.40 -2.96
CA GLY A 133 -6.27 17.70 -3.84
C GLY A 133 -6.99 16.56 -3.12
N ALA A 134 -6.23 15.68 -2.45
CA ALA A 134 -6.81 14.57 -1.69
C ALA A 134 -7.74 15.04 -0.56
N ALA A 135 -7.35 16.11 0.16
CA ALA A 135 -8.15 16.69 1.22
C ALA A 135 -9.47 17.24 0.68
N LYS A 136 -9.45 18.02 -0.42
CA LYS A 136 -10.67 18.57 -1.03
C LYS A 136 -11.58 17.47 -1.57
N ILE A 137 -11.01 16.41 -2.18
CA ILE A 137 -11.77 15.22 -2.59
C ILE A 137 -12.49 14.62 -1.39
N SER A 138 -11.78 14.36 -0.29
CA SER A 138 -12.39 13.72 0.88
C SER A 138 -13.45 14.58 1.54
N LEU A 139 -13.25 15.91 1.61
CA LEU A 139 -14.21 16.84 2.20
C LEU A 139 -15.52 16.96 1.39
N ALA A 140 -15.50 16.59 0.12
CA ALA A 140 -16.70 16.47 -0.71
C ALA A 140 -17.49 15.17 -0.47
N ILE A 141 -16.89 14.19 0.23
CA ILE A 141 -17.51 12.91 0.55
C ILE A 141 -18.10 12.97 1.96
N LYS A 142 -19.32 12.48 2.16
CA LYS A 142 -19.88 12.35 3.51
C LYS A 142 -19.06 11.34 4.31
N GLN A 143 -18.85 11.61 5.60
CA GLN A 143 -18.05 10.76 6.48
C GLN A 143 -18.50 9.29 6.45
N GLU A 144 -19.80 9.05 6.50
CA GLU A 144 -20.38 7.70 6.54
C GLU A 144 -20.02 6.92 5.26
N ILE A 145 -20.07 7.57 4.10
CA ILE A 145 -19.70 6.98 2.81
C ILE A 145 -18.20 6.67 2.77
N PHE A 146 -17.38 7.62 3.29
CA PHE A 146 -15.93 7.43 3.32
C PHE A 146 -15.55 6.25 4.22
N CYS A 147 -16.14 6.19 5.43
CA CYS A 147 -15.97 5.10 6.37
C CYS A 147 -16.42 3.75 5.80
N ASP A 148 -17.63 3.69 5.25
CA ASP A 148 -18.21 2.45 4.71
C ASP A 148 -17.31 1.86 3.61
N THR A 149 -16.89 2.68 2.65
CA THR A 149 -16.01 2.21 1.57
C THR A 149 -14.66 1.73 2.10
N LEU A 150 -14.03 2.45 3.02
CA LEU A 150 -12.74 2.06 3.59
C LEU A 150 -12.84 0.78 4.43
N THR A 151 -13.92 0.62 5.20
CA THR A 151 -14.19 -0.60 5.99
C THR A 151 -14.41 -1.79 5.07
N LYS A 152 -15.19 -1.65 3.98
CA LYS A 152 -15.37 -2.69 2.96
C LYS A 152 -14.03 -3.10 2.32
N LEU A 153 -13.08 -2.19 2.18
CA LEU A 153 -11.74 -2.47 1.71
C LEU A 153 -10.83 -3.10 2.80
N GLY A 154 -11.33 -3.26 4.03
CA GLY A 154 -10.63 -3.91 5.14
C GLY A 154 -9.77 -2.99 6.00
N ILE A 155 -9.89 -1.66 5.83
CA ILE A 155 -9.19 -0.70 6.68
C ILE A 155 -9.87 -0.61 8.05
N GLY A 156 -9.08 -0.70 9.13
CA GLY A 156 -9.59 -0.71 10.50
C GLY A 156 -10.18 -2.05 10.95
N GLU A 157 -10.00 -3.13 10.17
CA GLU A 157 -10.47 -4.47 10.46
C GLU A 157 -9.34 -5.49 10.43
N ILE A 158 -9.42 -6.51 11.31
CA ILE A 158 -8.47 -7.64 11.29
C ILE A 158 -8.57 -8.34 9.94
N THR A 159 -7.43 -8.67 9.32
CA THR A 159 -7.43 -9.34 8.01
C THR A 159 -7.93 -10.77 8.08
N ALA A 160 -7.89 -11.37 9.27
CA ALA A 160 -8.26 -12.75 9.54
C ALA A 160 -7.49 -13.76 8.67
N SER A 161 -6.19 -13.51 8.47
CA SER A 161 -5.32 -14.32 7.61
C SER A 161 -5.02 -15.72 8.17
N GLY A 162 -5.33 -15.95 9.44
CA GLY A 162 -4.93 -17.14 10.21
C GLY A 162 -3.60 -16.96 10.93
N PHE A 163 -2.90 -15.83 10.77
CA PHE A 163 -1.69 -15.56 11.53
C PHE A 163 -2.03 -15.02 12.93
N PRO A 164 -1.40 -15.55 14.01
CA PRO A 164 -1.71 -15.10 15.36
C PRO A 164 -1.20 -13.68 15.63
N GLY A 165 -1.98 -12.90 16.41
CA GLY A 165 -1.56 -11.58 16.89
C GLY A 165 -1.69 -10.46 15.86
N GLU A 166 -2.57 -10.61 14.87
CA GLU A 166 -2.87 -9.52 13.92
C GLU A 166 -3.40 -8.28 14.62
N ALA A 167 -2.84 -7.13 14.30
CA ALA A 167 -3.34 -5.85 14.74
C ALA A 167 -4.51 -5.39 13.86
N ARG A 168 -5.50 -4.76 14.50
CA ARG A 168 -6.69 -4.26 13.81
C ARG A 168 -6.42 -2.99 13.00
N GLY A 169 -5.39 -2.21 13.37
CA GLY A 169 -5.26 -0.84 12.87
C GLY A 169 -6.35 0.08 13.44
N GLU A 170 -6.43 1.30 12.94
CA GLU A 170 -7.46 2.24 13.38
C GLU A 170 -7.89 3.17 12.26
N LEU A 171 -9.22 3.24 12.03
CA LEU A 171 -9.85 4.18 11.11
C LEU A 171 -10.64 5.27 11.84
N GLY A 172 -11.13 4.98 13.04
CA GLY A 172 -11.83 5.95 13.89
C GLY A 172 -13.20 6.38 13.39
N CYS A 173 -13.92 5.49 12.71
CA CYS A 173 -15.25 5.78 12.12
C CYS A 173 -16.39 5.94 13.13
N TYR A 174 -16.17 5.57 14.38
CA TYR A 174 -17.15 5.69 15.48
C TYR A 174 -17.21 7.13 16.05
N GLU A 175 -16.32 8.01 15.61
CA GLU A 175 -16.27 9.40 16.04
C GLU A 175 -16.87 10.32 14.98
N ASN A 176 -17.45 11.46 15.42
CA ASN A 176 -17.75 12.55 14.49
C ASN A 176 -16.47 13.28 14.10
N TRP A 177 -16.04 13.14 12.85
CA TRP A 177 -14.81 13.77 12.40
C TRP A 177 -14.97 15.28 12.28
N ARG A 178 -14.02 16.00 12.82
CA ARG A 178 -13.83 17.40 12.42
C ARG A 178 -13.29 17.44 11.00
N PRO A 179 -13.57 18.47 10.21
CA PRO A 179 -13.08 18.59 8.82
C PRO A 179 -11.57 18.37 8.68
N ILE A 180 -10.79 18.81 9.67
CA ILE A 180 -9.35 18.60 9.68
C ILE A 180 -8.96 17.11 9.77
N LYS A 181 -9.67 16.31 10.57
CA LYS A 181 -9.43 14.86 10.68
C LYS A 181 -9.71 14.17 9.35
N GLN A 182 -10.84 14.46 8.71
CA GLN A 182 -11.18 13.90 7.40
C GLN A 182 -10.15 14.30 6.33
N ALA A 183 -9.75 15.57 6.32
CA ALA A 183 -8.72 16.07 5.39
C ALA A 183 -7.39 15.36 5.58
N THR A 184 -6.89 15.20 6.82
CA THR A 184 -5.60 14.53 7.08
C THR A 184 -5.65 13.04 6.79
N LEU A 185 -6.77 12.38 7.11
CA LEU A 185 -7.00 10.97 6.84
C LEU A 185 -6.92 10.69 5.33
N SER A 186 -7.41 11.58 4.48
CA SER A 186 -7.41 11.40 3.03
C SER A 186 -6.02 11.17 2.41
N TYR A 187 -4.97 11.63 3.06
CA TYR A 187 -3.58 11.41 2.64
C TYR A 187 -2.78 10.59 3.66
N GLY A 188 -3.49 9.82 4.52
CA GLY A 188 -2.94 8.76 5.34
C GLY A 188 -2.37 9.17 6.69
N TYR A 189 -2.84 10.29 7.28
CA TYR A 189 -2.51 10.71 8.64
C TYR A 189 -3.74 10.63 9.56
N GLY A 190 -3.55 10.14 10.77
CA GLY A 190 -4.64 9.90 11.73
C GLY A 190 -5.44 8.62 11.42
N VAL A 191 -4.86 7.73 10.64
CA VAL A 191 -5.29 6.35 10.39
C VAL A 191 -4.08 5.45 10.55
N SER A 192 -4.24 4.27 11.13
CA SER A 192 -3.16 3.28 11.19
C SER A 192 -3.58 1.97 10.54
N VAL A 193 -2.65 1.37 9.80
CA VAL A 193 -2.85 0.11 9.09
C VAL A 193 -1.63 -0.80 9.22
N THR A 194 -1.85 -2.10 9.09
CA THR A 194 -0.76 -3.05 8.87
C THR A 194 -0.43 -3.14 7.38
N SER A 195 0.77 -3.63 7.05
CA SER A 195 1.15 -3.90 5.65
C SER A 195 0.17 -4.88 4.99
N LEU A 196 -0.32 -5.85 5.74
CA LEU A 196 -1.27 -6.85 5.24
C LEU A 196 -2.65 -6.24 4.95
N GLN A 197 -3.15 -5.32 5.80
CA GLN A 197 -4.39 -4.58 5.52
C GLN A 197 -4.27 -3.72 4.27
N LEU A 198 -3.15 -3.02 4.11
CA LEU A 198 -2.91 -2.22 2.90
C LEU A 198 -2.85 -3.10 1.65
N ALA A 199 -2.21 -4.28 1.74
CA ALA A 199 -2.19 -5.25 0.65
C ALA A 199 -3.60 -5.76 0.32
N LYS A 200 -4.44 -6.04 1.33
CA LYS A 200 -5.85 -6.44 1.16
C LYS A 200 -6.65 -5.37 0.42
N ALA A 201 -6.54 -4.11 0.84
CA ALA A 201 -7.25 -3.01 0.19
C ALA A 201 -6.86 -2.84 -1.30
N TYR A 202 -5.57 -2.95 -1.61
CA TYR A 202 -5.11 -2.89 -3.00
C TYR A 202 -5.43 -4.16 -3.80
N SER A 203 -5.58 -5.32 -3.15
CA SER A 203 -6.01 -6.54 -3.84
C SER A 203 -7.44 -6.42 -4.36
N ALA A 204 -8.31 -5.66 -3.71
CA ALA A 204 -9.63 -5.35 -4.24
C ALA A 204 -9.55 -4.59 -5.58
N ILE A 205 -8.61 -3.62 -5.70
CA ILE A 205 -8.38 -2.90 -6.97
C ILE A 205 -7.90 -3.87 -8.05
N ALA A 206 -6.97 -4.76 -7.70
CA ALA A 206 -6.42 -5.76 -8.60
C ALA A 206 -7.43 -6.83 -9.01
N ASN A 207 -8.41 -7.14 -8.16
CA ASN A 207 -9.42 -8.19 -8.36
C ASN A 207 -10.80 -7.61 -8.73
N LYS A 208 -10.84 -6.60 -9.60
CA LYS A 208 -12.07 -6.02 -10.15
C LYS A 208 -13.09 -5.59 -9.08
N GLY A 209 -12.59 -5.12 -7.95
CA GLY A 209 -13.38 -4.64 -6.83
C GLY A 209 -13.85 -5.70 -5.84
N ILE A 210 -13.44 -6.94 -6.01
CA ILE A 210 -13.76 -8.04 -5.09
C ILE A 210 -12.69 -8.14 -4.00
N VAL A 211 -13.10 -8.05 -2.75
CA VAL A 211 -12.27 -8.26 -1.55
C VAL A 211 -12.37 -9.72 -1.14
N ASN A 212 -11.28 -10.43 -1.24
CA ASN A 212 -11.20 -11.80 -0.70
C ASN A 212 -10.70 -11.76 0.75
N GLN A 213 -11.06 -12.81 1.50
CA GLN A 213 -10.42 -13.07 2.77
C GLN A 213 -8.93 -13.37 2.52
N ILE A 214 -8.07 -12.82 3.36
CA ILE A 214 -6.64 -13.14 3.31
C ILE A 214 -6.41 -14.51 3.96
N SER A 215 -5.51 -15.31 3.41
CA SER A 215 -5.18 -16.61 3.97
C SER A 215 -3.69 -16.92 3.88
N ILE A 216 -3.12 -17.39 4.99
CA ILE A 216 -1.80 -18.05 5.01
C ILE A 216 -1.90 -19.55 4.72
N GLU A 217 -3.11 -20.09 4.68
CA GLU A 217 -3.36 -21.46 4.27
C GLU A 217 -3.64 -21.52 2.77
N LYS A 218 -3.24 -22.62 2.16
CA LYS A 218 -3.50 -22.90 0.74
C LYS A 218 -5.00 -23.04 0.50
N ILE A 219 -5.53 -22.22 -0.40
CA ILE A 219 -6.95 -22.23 -0.78
C ILE A 219 -7.18 -23.32 -1.82
N LYS A 220 -8.15 -24.19 -1.56
CA LYS A 220 -8.50 -25.30 -2.47
C LYS A 220 -9.50 -24.90 -3.54
N GLU A 221 -10.42 -24.00 -3.20
CA GLU A 221 -11.48 -23.55 -4.08
C GLU A 221 -11.40 -22.02 -4.24
N LYS A 222 -11.83 -21.50 -5.40
CA LYS A 222 -11.83 -20.06 -5.63
C LYS A 222 -12.69 -19.38 -4.54
N PRO A 223 -12.15 -18.38 -3.83
CA PRO A 223 -12.89 -17.71 -2.76
C PRO A 223 -14.08 -16.93 -3.32
N ASN A 224 -15.13 -16.87 -2.53
CA ASN A 224 -16.34 -16.10 -2.82
C ASN A 224 -16.23 -14.77 -2.05
N GLY A 225 -15.46 -13.82 -2.61
CA GLY A 225 -15.22 -12.52 -1.98
C GLY A 225 -16.41 -11.56 -2.13
N GLU A 226 -16.37 -10.48 -1.38
CA GLU A 226 -17.39 -9.44 -1.38
C GLU A 226 -16.99 -8.27 -2.30
N ARG A 227 -17.96 -7.70 -3.02
CA ARG A 227 -17.72 -6.54 -3.86
C ARG A 227 -17.67 -5.25 -3.02
N ALA A 228 -16.53 -4.60 -2.99
CA ALA A 228 -16.34 -3.29 -2.38
C ALA A 228 -16.31 -2.15 -3.40
N LEU A 229 -15.86 -2.43 -4.63
CA LEU A 229 -15.77 -1.45 -5.72
C LEU A 229 -16.34 -2.03 -7.01
N SER A 230 -16.79 -1.18 -7.91
CA SER A 230 -17.19 -1.54 -9.26
C SER A 230 -15.97 -1.87 -10.15
N GLU A 231 -16.17 -2.65 -11.21
CA GLU A 231 -15.12 -2.93 -12.19
C GLU A 231 -14.65 -1.65 -12.89
N SER A 232 -15.56 -0.71 -13.13
CA SER A 232 -15.21 0.59 -13.74
C SER A 232 -14.31 1.43 -12.85
N THR A 233 -14.60 1.51 -11.55
CA THR A 233 -13.75 2.21 -10.58
C THR A 233 -12.34 1.60 -10.55
N THR A 234 -12.24 0.27 -10.47
CA THR A 234 -10.95 -0.40 -10.42
C THR A 234 -10.15 -0.29 -11.70
N ALA A 235 -10.81 -0.33 -12.88
CA ALA A 235 -10.14 -0.12 -14.16
C ALA A 235 -9.51 1.27 -14.25
N ASN A 236 -10.24 2.32 -13.83
CA ASN A 236 -9.71 3.69 -13.77
C ASN A 236 -8.54 3.80 -12.80
N LEU A 237 -8.65 3.20 -11.61
CA LEU A 237 -7.57 3.21 -10.63
C LEU A 237 -6.30 2.51 -11.12
N LEU A 238 -6.44 1.38 -11.81
CA LEU A 238 -5.29 0.67 -12.39
C LEU A 238 -4.54 1.52 -13.41
N MET A 239 -5.26 2.25 -14.29
CA MET A 239 -4.64 3.18 -15.24
C MET A 239 -3.93 4.32 -14.51
N MET A 240 -4.57 4.94 -13.52
CA MET A 240 -3.97 6.02 -12.73
C MET A 240 -2.73 5.54 -11.94
N LEU A 241 -2.76 4.33 -11.37
CA LEU A 241 -1.61 3.76 -10.66
C LEU A 241 -0.45 3.42 -11.59
N GLU A 242 -0.73 2.97 -12.82
CA GLU A 242 0.28 2.79 -13.85
C GLU A 242 0.92 4.13 -14.22
N ALA A 243 0.13 5.17 -14.45
CA ALA A 243 0.61 6.52 -14.73
C ALA A 243 1.51 7.06 -13.60
N VAL A 244 1.19 6.77 -12.33
CA VAL A 244 2.08 7.11 -11.19
C VAL A 244 3.45 6.46 -11.34
N VAL A 245 3.53 5.18 -11.68
CA VAL A 245 4.82 4.48 -11.85
C VAL A 245 5.56 5.01 -13.07
N GLU A 246 4.86 5.23 -14.18
CA GLU A 246 5.46 5.72 -15.42
C GLU A 246 6.07 7.12 -15.28
N HIS A 247 5.38 8.03 -14.59
CA HIS A 247 5.75 9.44 -14.54
C HIS A 247 6.46 9.88 -13.26
N SER A 248 6.28 9.17 -12.13
CA SER A 248 6.77 9.62 -10.82
C SER A 248 7.70 8.63 -10.12
N VAL A 249 7.59 7.32 -10.38
CA VAL A 249 8.26 6.30 -9.57
C VAL A 249 8.96 5.27 -10.45
N SER A 250 9.86 5.74 -11.32
CA SER A 250 10.58 4.88 -12.30
C SER A 250 11.32 3.68 -11.67
N ARG A 251 11.72 3.78 -10.39
CA ARG A 251 12.39 2.68 -9.67
C ARG A 251 11.47 1.51 -9.34
N ALA A 252 10.14 1.68 -9.45
CA ALA A 252 9.18 0.60 -9.31
C ALA A 252 8.98 -0.21 -10.60
N LYS A 253 9.47 0.29 -11.75
CA LYS A 253 9.30 -0.38 -13.03
C LYS A 253 9.92 -1.76 -13.03
N VAL A 254 9.25 -2.71 -13.68
CA VAL A 254 9.69 -4.10 -13.86
C VAL A 254 9.84 -4.36 -15.35
N LYS A 255 11.04 -4.76 -15.78
CA LYS A 255 11.31 -5.00 -17.21
C LYS A 255 10.36 -6.05 -17.79
N GLY A 256 9.66 -5.69 -18.86
CA GLY A 256 8.70 -6.54 -19.54
C GLY A 256 7.30 -6.56 -18.94
N TYR A 257 7.05 -5.85 -17.83
CA TYR A 257 5.73 -5.83 -17.20
C TYR A 257 5.23 -4.40 -16.99
N ARG A 258 3.94 -4.21 -17.20
CA ARG A 258 3.23 -3.00 -16.80
C ARG A 258 2.92 -3.08 -15.30
N VAL A 259 3.29 -2.05 -14.58
CA VAL A 259 3.18 -2.01 -13.13
C VAL A 259 2.49 -0.73 -12.70
N GLY A 260 1.55 -0.83 -11.80
CA GLY A 260 0.92 0.31 -11.14
C GLY A 260 1.22 0.32 -9.65
N GLY A 261 1.26 1.51 -9.06
CA GLY A 261 1.49 1.58 -7.62
C GLY A 261 1.56 3.00 -7.06
N LYS A 262 1.69 3.09 -5.75
CA LYS A 262 1.76 4.35 -5.02
C LYS A 262 2.79 4.30 -3.91
N THR A 263 3.54 5.39 -3.80
CA THR A 263 4.45 5.62 -2.67
C THR A 263 3.70 6.16 -1.47
N GLY A 264 4.19 5.84 -0.28
CA GLY A 264 3.88 6.52 0.97
C GLY A 264 5.17 6.90 1.69
N THR A 265 5.13 7.99 2.43
CA THR A 265 6.18 8.37 3.37
C THR A 265 5.46 9.03 4.53
N ALA A 266 5.61 8.49 5.71
CA ALA A 266 5.00 9.01 6.92
C ALA A 266 6.08 9.20 7.99
N GLN A 267 5.98 10.27 8.78
CA GLN A 267 6.84 10.46 9.95
C GLN A 267 6.49 9.43 11.01
N THR A 268 7.50 8.88 11.66
CA THR A 268 7.31 8.10 12.88
C THR A 268 7.30 9.03 14.09
N PHE A 269 6.30 8.87 14.95
CA PHE A 269 6.36 9.47 16.26
C PHE A 269 7.32 8.64 17.13
N SER A 270 8.59 9.06 17.19
CA SER A 270 9.50 8.56 18.22
C SER A 270 9.33 9.42 19.48
N ASP A 271 9.49 8.80 20.65
CA ASP A 271 9.44 9.50 21.95
C ASP A 271 10.45 10.67 22.03
N ASP A 272 11.37 10.72 21.10
CA ASP A 272 12.49 11.69 21.03
C ASP A 272 12.22 12.92 20.14
N TYR A 273 11.02 13.12 19.62
CA TYR A 273 10.60 14.27 18.80
C TYR A 273 11.68 14.90 17.87
N SER A 274 12.70 14.15 17.53
CA SER A 274 13.80 14.62 16.66
C SER A 274 13.38 14.83 15.20
N GLY A 275 12.14 14.47 14.85
CA GLY A 275 11.51 14.86 13.59
C GLY A 275 11.99 14.16 12.33
N ASP A 276 13.08 13.38 12.39
CA ASP A 276 13.76 12.85 11.20
C ASP A 276 13.45 11.38 10.87
N ALA A 277 12.70 10.69 11.72
CA ALA A 277 12.38 9.28 11.48
C ALA A 277 11.15 9.13 10.57
N HIS A 278 11.31 8.37 9.49
CA HIS A 278 10.25 8.15 8.51
C HIS A 278 10.03 6.67 8.23
N ASN A 279 8.78 6.29 7.95
CA ASN A 279 8.45 5.02 7.34
C ASN A 279 8.22 5.23 5.85
N ALA A 280 8.94 4.50 5.02
CA ALA A 280 8.86 4.55 3.58
C ALA A 280 8.05 3.37 3.04
N PHE A 281 7.02 3.65 2.26
CA PHE A 281 6.11 2.65 1.70
C PHE A 281 6.17 2.63 0.18
N PHE A 282 6.00 1.45 -0.38
CA PHE A 282 5.53 1.28 -1.74
C PHE A 282 4.52 0.14 -1.79
N VAL A 283 3.37 0.40 -2.37
CA VAL A 283 2.37 -0.62 -2.68
C VAL A 283 2.12 -0.63 -4.17
N GLY A 284 2.13 -1.81 -4.78
CA GLY A 284 1.95 -1.94 -6.22
C GLY A 284 1.28 -3.23 -6.64
N ILE A 285 0.78 -3.20 -7.87
CA ILE A 285 0.00 -4.23 -8.54
C ILE A 285 0.71 -4.60 -9.85
N ALA A 286 0.82 -5.86 -10.14
CA ALA A 286 1.42 -6.35 -11.38
C ALA A 286 0.86 -7.74 -11.81
N PRO A 287 0.78 -8.01 -13.14
CA PRO A 287 0.81 -7.04 -14.24
C PRO A 287 -0.46 -6.17 -14.25
N ILE A 288 -0.45 -5.02 -14.95
CA ILE A 288 -1.65 -4.14 -14.99
C ILE A 288 -2.73 -4.68 -15.92
N SER A 289 -2.36 -5.29 -17.05
CA SER A 289 -3.33 -5.82 -18.03
C SER A 289 -4.20 -6.96 -17.46
N ASN A 290 -3.64 -7.76 -16.56
CA ASN A 290 -4.33 -8.87 -15.88
C ASN A 290 -3.69 -9.06 -14.50
N PRO A 291 -4.10 -8.29 -13.50
CA PRO A 291 -3.46 -8.28 -12.18
C PRO A 291 -3.41 -9.66 -11.53
N ARG A 292 -2.24 -10.01 -11.01
CA ARG A 292 -1.99 -11.31 -10.38
C ARG A 292 -1.43 -11.18 -8.97
N ILE A 293 -0.57 -10.21 -8.74
CA ILE A 293 0.03 -10.00 -7.43
C ILE A 293 -0.11 -8.56 -6.97
N VAL A 294 -0.30 -8.41 -5.67
CA VAL A 294 -0.15 -7.16 -4.94
C VAL A 294 1.04 -7.29 -4.01
N THR A 295 1.93 -6.30 -4.04
CA THR A 295 3.11 -6.31 -3.17
C THR A 295 3.19 -5.00 -2.40
N VAL A 296 3.31 -5.11 -1.07
CA VAL A 296 3.57 -3.99 -0.17
C VAL A 296 4.97 -4.13 0.40
N VAL A 297 5.74 -3.07 0.33
CA VAL A 297 7.08 -2.98 0.95
C VAL A 297 7.09 -1.80 1.91
N VAL A 298 7.55 -2.05 3.12
CA VAL A 298 7.77 -1.04 4.16
C VAL A 298 9.22 -1.06 4.58
N VAL A 299 9.83 0.11 4.61
CA VAL A 299 11.18 0.33 5.14
C VAL A 299 11.08 1.31 6.29
N ASN A 300 11.39 0.85 7.49
CA ASN A 300 11.27 1.62 8.72
C ASN A 300 12.57 2.38 9.00
N GLU A 301 12.46 3.67 9.21
CA GLU A 301 13.55 4.55 9.61
C GLU A 301 14.84 4.37 8.76
N PRO A 302 14.76 4.49 7.41
CA PRO A 302 15.96 4.49 6.58
C PRO A 302 16.84 5.67 6.96
N GLN A 303 18.17 5.46 7.01
CA GLN A 303 19.13 6.46 7.41
C GLN A 303 19.76 7.15 6.22
N GLY A 304 20.10 8.45 6.38
CA GLY A 304 20.77 9.24 5.36
C GLY A 304 19.81 10.07 4.50
N GLN A 305 20.28 10.51 3.32
CA GLN A 305 19.52 11.45 2.46
C GLN A 305 18.35 10.81 1.70
N LYS A 306 18.27 9.49 1.63
CA LYS A 306 17.20 8.77 0.91
C LYS A 306 16.22 8.17 1.90
N TYR A 307 15.03 8.75 2.00
CA TYR A 307 13.98 8.26 2.90
C TYR A 307 12.58 8.20 2.25
N PHE A 308 12.44 8.70 1.02
CA PHE A 308 11.15 8.62 0.32
C PHE A 308 10.85 7.20 -0.19
N GLY A 309 9.58 6.78 -0.11
CA GLY A 309 9.14 5.46 -0.56
C GLY A 309 9.57 5.11 -1.99
N GLY A 310 9.54 6.09 -2.91
CA GLY A 310 10.02 5.93 -4.28
C GLY A 310 11.54 5.70 -4.42
N GLN A 311 12.32 6.07 -3.40
CA GLN A 311 13.77 5.91 -3.42
C GLN A 311 14.22 4.61 -2.76
N VAL A 312 13.53 4.17 -1.70
CA VAL A 312 13.98 3.05 -0.87
C VAL A 312 13.07 1.82 -0.96
N ALA A 313 11.73 1.98 -0.94
CA ALA A 313 10.80 0.85 -1.01
C ALA A 313 10.51 0.38 -2.45
N ALA A 314 10.41 1.30 -3.42
CA ALA A 314 10.12 0.98 -4.80
C ALA A 314 11.17 0.05 -5.48
N PRO A 315 12.49 0.21 -5.31
CA PRO A 315 13.45 -0.73 -5.88
C PRO A 315 13.37 -2.13 -5.26
N ILE A 316 13.06 -2.26 -3.97
CA ILE A 316 12.83 -3.54 -3.31
C ILE A 316 11.58 -4.20 -3.92
N PHE A 317 10.49 -3.46 -4.08
CA PHE A 317 9.29 -3.92 -4.75
C PHE A 317 9.61 -4.43 -6.18
N SER A 318 10.30 -3.65 -7.00
CA SER A 318 10.67 -4.04 -8.37
C SER A 318 11.44 -5.37 -8.41
N SER A 319 12.39 -5.55 -7.50
CA SER A 319 13.17 -6.79 -7.37
C SER A 319 12.28 -7.99 -7.04
N ILE A 320 11.39 -7.84 -6.04
CA ILE A 320 10.47 -8.89 -5.60
C ILE A 320 9.52 -9.28 -6.74
N VAL A 321 8.84 -8.28 -7.34
CA VAL A 321 7.82 -8.51 -8.37
C VAL A 321 8.41 -9.13 -9.63
N SER A 322 9.58 -8.66 -10.08
CA SER A 322 10.28 -9.22 -11.24
C SER A 322 10.54 -10.72 -11.11
N GLY A 323 10.95 -11.16 -9.94
CA GLY A 323 11.18 -12.58 -9.69
C GLY A 323 9.90 -13.38 -9.45
N ALA A 324 8.96 -12.82 -8.67
CA ALA A 324 7.69 -13.48 -8.36
C ALA A 324 6.88 -13.79 -9.63
N LEU A 325 6.73 -12.83 -10.55
CA LEU A 325 6.01 -13.04 -11.81
C LEU A 325 6.65 -14.14 -12.66
N ARG A 326 7.98 -14.22 -12.71
CA ARG A 326 8.70 -15.29 -13.42
C ARG A 326 8.49 -16.65 -12.75
N ILE A 327 8.56 -16.72 -11.43
CA ILE A 327 8.31 -17.96 -10.67
C ILE A 327 6.89 -18.46 -10.91
N MET A 328 5.91 -17.55 -11.00
CA MET A 328 4.51 -17.87 -11.28
C MET A 328 4.23 -18.17 -12.76
N GLY A 329 5.21 -18.04 -13.66
CA GLY A 329 5.03 -18.25 -15.10
C GLY A 329 4.09 -17.22 -15.75
N ILE A 330 3.98 -16.01 -15.19
CA ILE A 330 3.15 -14.95 -15.73
C ILE A 330 3.86 -14.33 -16.96
N ALA A 331 3.15 -14.31 -18.08
CA ALA A 331 3.69 -13.72 -19.30
C ALA A 331 3.85 -12.19 -19.17
N PRO A 332 4.92 -11.61 -19.76
CA PRO A 332 5.08 -10.17 -19.86
C PRO A 332 3.92 -9.50 -20.60
N ASP A 333 3.47 -8.35 -20.11
CA ASP A 333 2.39 -7.54 -20.72
C ASP A 333 2.87 -6.16 -21.18
N GLY A 334 4.12 -5.82 -20.92
CA GLY A 334 4.76 -4.60 -21.41
C GLY A 334 5.35 -4.79 -22.79
N ASN A 335 5.37 -3.72 -23.60
CA ASN A 335 6.07 -3.73 -24.88
C ASN A 335 7.57 -3.96 -24.62
N VAL A 336 8.07 -5.13 -24.93
CA VAL A 336 9.51 -5.38 -25.02
C VAL A 336 9.97 -4.65 -26.29
N LYS A 337 10.33 -3.37 -26.17
CA LYS A 337 11.14 -2.75 -27.22
C LYS A 337 12.45 -3.53 -27.24
N SER A 338 12.59 -4.35 -28.27
CA SER A 338 13.81 -5.09 -28.63
C SER A 338 15.00 -4.16 -28.77
#